data_fddf6f046ce2c3af3ea6b20ce518a467
#
_entry.id   fddf6f046ce2c3af3ea6b20ce518a467
#
_cell.length_a   1.000
_cell.length_b   1.000
_cell.length_c   1.000
_cell.angle_alpha   90.00
_cell.angle_beta   90.00
_cell.angle_gamma   90.00
#
_symmetry.space_group_name_H-M   'P 1'
#
loop_
_entity.id
_entity.type
_entity.pdbx_description
1 polymer ?
#
loop_
_entity_poly.entity_id
_entity_poly.type
_entity_poly.pdbx_seq_one_letter_code
_entity_poly.pdbx_strand_id
1 'polypeptide(L)'
;INTSGLSDNDKEIRVKMIDENRRYFDTIFDEKNHLESISEGLTKLSYKATMSALLINLYREQPILQLPYKFLRQLVETDHKISLWRFRHVQMVEKMLGQKIGTGGSSGQGYLKQTVDKHRLFEDIANIATLMISREYLPELPKNIKQELSFNFTNKQI
;
A
#
# COMPACT_ATOMS: atom_id res chain seq x y z
N ILE A 1 -19.51 15.74 -7.58
CA ILE A 1 -19.83 14.40 -7.00
C ILE A 1 -21.30 14.42 -6.67
N ASN A 2 -22.08 13.62 -7.41
CA ASN A 2 -23.55 13.61 -7.26
C ASN A 2 -23.89 12.82 -5.97
N THR A 3 -24.40 13.52 -4.95
CA THR A 3 -24.79 12.94 -3.65
C THR A 3 -26.32 12.82 -3.49
N SER A 4 -27.06 13.06 -4.56
CA SER A 4 -28.51 12.97 -4.55
C SER A 4 -28.96 11.51 -4.45
N GLY A 5 -29.48 11.12 -3.29
CA GLY A 5 -30.01 9.77 -3.02
C GLY A 5 -29.34 8.98 -1.88
N LEU A 6 -28.32 9.53 -1.23
CA LEU A 6 -27.65 8.89 -0.09
C LEU A 6 -28.30 9.31 1.24
N SER A 7 -28.36 8.38 2.20
CA SER A 7 -28.77 8.71 3.56
C SER A 7 -27.75 9.68 4.20
N ASP A 8 -28.15 10.42 5.24
CA ASP A 8 -27.25 11.39 5.88
C ASP A 8 -26.02 10.70 6.53
N ASN A 9 -26.22 9.49 7.05
CA ASN A 9 -25.11 8.65 7.54
C ASN A 9 -24.11 8.28 6.44
N ASP A 10 -24.60 7.92 5.23
CA ASP A 10 -23.75 7.57 4.10
C ASP A 10 -22.99 8.80 3.56
N LYS A 11 -23.60 9.99 3.64
CA LYS A 11 -22.92 11.26 3.29
C LYS A 11 -21.77 11.54 4.27
N GLU A 12 -22.00 11.37 5.58
CA GLU A 12 -20.97 11.59 6.60
C GLU A 12 -19.79 10.62 6.44
N ILE A 13 -20.07 9.33 6.22
CA ILE A 13 -19.04 8.32 5.94
C ILE A 13 -18.24 8.72 4.69
N ARG A 14 -18.93 9.16 3.64
CA ARG A 14 -18.28 9.54 2.39
C ARG A 14 -17.39 10.78 2.53
N VAL A 15 -17.83 11.78 3.30
CA VAL A 15 -17.01 12.96 3.61
C VAL A 15 -15.76 12.56 4.38
N LYS A 16 -15.87 11.71 5.40
CA LYS A 16 -14.71 11.20 6.15
C LYS A 16 -13.72 10.46 5.23
N MET A 17 -14.22 9.59 4.36
CA MET A 17 -13.37 8.89 3.39
C MET A 17 -12.65 9.85 2.43
N ILE A 18 -13.31 10.92 1.99
CA ILE A 18 -12.69 11.94 1.13
C ILE A 18 -11.59 12.68 1.88
N ASP A 19 -11.84 13.07 3.13
CA ASP A 19 -10.86 13.78 3.95
C ASP A 19 -9.66 12.89 4.31
N GLU A 20 -9.89 11.62 4.61
CA GLU A 20 -8.82 10.63 4.84
C GLU A 20 -7.97 10.43 3.57
N ASN A 21 -8.61 10.27 2.42
CA ASN A 21 -7.91 10.16 1.14
C ASN A 21 -7.10 11.44 0.84
N ARG A 22 -7.66 12.62 1.10
CA ARG A 22 -6.96 13.88 0.89
C ARG A 22 -5.72 13.99 1.76
N ARG A 23 -5.83 13.69 3.05
CA ARG A 23 -4.68 13.65 3.97
C ARG A 23 -3.60 12.68 3.50
N TYR A 24 -4.03 11.51 3.02
CA TYR A 24 -3.11 10.51 2.47
C TYR A 24 -2.38 11.04 1.23
N PHE A 25 -3.08 11.73 0.31
CA PHE A 25 -2.45 12.40 -0.82
C PHE A 25 -1.45 13.46 -0.37
N ASP A 26 -1.83 14.33 0.57
CA ASP A 26 -0.95 15.37 1.09
C ASP A 26 0.32 14.76 1.73
N THR A 27 0.19 13.64 2.43
CA THR A 27 1.33 12.90 3.00
C THR A 27 2.24 12.32 1.92
N ILE A 28 1.70 11.86 0.80
CA ILE A 28 2.50 11.29 -0.29
C ILE A 28 3.26 12.36 -1.08
N PHE A 29 2.64 13.51 -1.36
CA PHE A 29 3.20 14.51 -2.28
C PHE A 29 3.99 15.62 -1.57
N ASP A 30 3.84 15.79 -0.27
CA ASP A 30 4.61 16.74 0.54
C ASP A 30 5.65 16.00 1.39
N GLU A 31 6.94 16.25 1.11
CA GLU A 31 8.05 15.60 1.81
C GLU A 31 8.03 15.85 3.32
N LYS A 32 7.63 17.07 3.75
CA LYS A 32 7.56 17.44 5.16
C LYS A 32 6.47 16.62 5.88
N ASN A 33 5.26 16.58 5.31
CA ASN A 33 4.16 15.80 5.86
C ASN A 33 4.50 14.28 5.87
N HIS A 34 5.24 13.83 4.87
CA HIS A 34 5.71 12.45 4.80
C HIS A 34 6.69 12.10 5.92
N LEU A 35 7.67 12.98 6.19
CA LEU A 35 8.62 12.80 7.28
C LEU A 35 7.93 12.83 8.64
N GLU A 36 6.93 13.68 8.82
CA GLU A 36 6.09 13.69 10.02
C GLU A 36 5.35 12.37 10.21
N SER A 37 4.73 11.85 9.14
CA SER A 37 4.07 10.53 9.14
C SER A 37 5.02 9.38 9.49
N ILE A 38 6.29 9.43 9.04
CA ILE A 38 7.32 8.47 9.44
C ILE A 38 7.62 8.59 10.94
N SER A 39 7.76 9.82 11.46
CA SER A 39 8.05 10.05 12.88
C SER A 39 6.95 9.54 13.80
N GLU A 40 5.70 9.58 13.35
CA GLU A 40 4.53 9.03 14.02
C GLU A 40 4.37 7.50 13.85
N GLY A 41 5.21 6.87 13.02
CA GLY A 41 5.16 5.43 12.75
C GLY A 41 3.99 4.99 11.85
N LEU A 42 3.32 5.93 11.19
CA LEU A 42 2.21 5.69 10.27
C LEU A 42 2.70 5.21 8.90
N THR A 43 3.89 5.66 8.49
CA THR A 43 4.54 5.30 7.22
C THR A 43 5.90 4.70 7.50
N LYS A 44 6.24 3.61 6.81
CA LYS A 44 7.51 2.87 6.95
C LYS A 44 8.48 3.17 5.82
N LEU A 45 7.98 3.52 4.64
CA LEU A 45 8.79 3.83 3.47
C LEU A 45 9.35 5.26 3.56
N SER A 46 10.59 5.44 3.10
CA SER A 46 11.12 6.80 2.89
C SER A 46 10.34 7.52 1.80
N TYR A 47 10.33 8.86 1.83
CA TYR A 47 9.68 9.68 0.80
C TYR A 47 10.11 9.29 -0.61
N LYS A 48 11.42 9.12 -0.83
CA LYS A 48 11.96 8.71 -2.12
C LYS A 48 11.47 7.33 -2.56
N ALA A 49 11.37 6.38 -1.63
CA ALA A 49 10.85 5.03 -1.93
C ALA A 49 9.37 5.08 -2.29
N THR A 50 8.58 5.88 -1.57
CA THR A 50 7.14 6.09 -1.83
C THR A 50 6.91 6.69 -3.21
N MET A 51 7.65 7.76 -3.57
CA MET A 51 7.56 8.39 -4.87
C MET A 51 8.01 7.47 -6.01
N SER A 52 9.05 6.67 -5.78
CA SER A 52 9.51 5.67 -6.75
C SER A 52 8.47 4.56 -6.97
N ALA A 53 7.87 4.05 -5.89
CA ALA A 53 6.82 3.04 -5.97
C ALA A 53 5.57 3.59 -6.68
N LEU A 54 5.18 4.83 -6.41
CA LEU A 54 4.09 5.51 -7.09
C LEU A 54 4.37 5.63 -8.60
N LEU A 55 5.54 6.11 -8.99
CA LEU A 55 5.93 6.26 -10.39
C LEU A 55 5.95 4.91 -11.11
N ILE A 56 6.47 3.86 -10.50
CA ILE A 56 6.45 2.50 -11.04
C ILE A 56 5.01 2.01 -11.26
N ASN A 57 4.09 2.27 -10.32
CA ASN A 57 2.69 1.89 -10.46
C ASN A 57 1.97 2.65 -11.58
N LEU A 58 2.19 3.97 -11.67
CA LEU A 58 1.52 4.82 -12.66
C LEU A 58 2.01 4.54 -14.08
N TYR A 59 3.31 4.37 -14.27
CA TYR A 59 3.94 4.18 -15.57
C TYR A 59 4.41 2.74 -15.82
N ARG A 60 3.75 1.76 -15.19
CA ARG A 60 4.08 0.32 -15.26
C ARG A 60 4.16 -0.27 -16.67
N GLU A 61 3.65 0.44 -17.66
CA GLU A 61 3.68 -0.01 -19.07
C GLU A 61 4.98 0.32 -19.78
N GLN A 62 5.79 1.20 -19.20
CA GLN A 62 7.12 1.44 -19.72
C GLN A 62 7.96 0.16 -19.56
N PRO A 63 8.66 -0.27 -20.62
CA PRO A 63 9.33 -1.58 -20.62
C PRO A 63 10.25 -1.80 -19.42
N ILE A 64 11.04 -0.81 -19.04
CA ILE A 64 11.98 -0.89 -17.92
C ILE A 64 11.28 -0.96 -16.55
N LEU A 65 10.04 -0.45 -16.43
CA LEU A 65 9.29 -0.45 -15.18
C LEU A 65 8.44 -1.71 -14.96
N GLN A 66 8.32 -2.58 -15.98
CA GLN A 66 7.52 -3.81 -15.85
C GLN A 66 8.07 -4.77 -14.81
N LEU A 67 9.39 -4.95 -14.76
CA LEU A 67 10.02 -5.83 -13.76
C LEU A 67 9.92 -5.25 -12.34
N PRO A 68 10.27 -3.97 -12.08
CA PRO A 68 10.02 -3.31 -10.81
C PRO A 68 8.55 -3.40 -10.37
N TYR A 69 7.59 -3.19 -11.28
CA TYR A 69 6.17 -3.31 -10.96
C TYR A 69 5.78 -4.73 -10.52
N LYS A 70 6.24 -5.76 -11.24
CA LYS A 70 6.03 -7.16 -10.86
C LYS A 70 6.62 -7.44 -9.48
N PHE A 71 7.81 -6.91 -9.19
CA PHE A 71 8.47 -7.06 -7.91
C PHE A 71 7.65 -6.44 -6.77
N LEU A 72 7.19 -5.19 -6.90
CA LEU A 72 6.32 -4.54 -5.91
C LEU A 72 5.04 -5.35 -5.66
N ARG A 73 4.41 -5.86 -6.70
CA ARG A 73 3.23 -6.73 -6.57
C ARG A 73 3.54 -8.01 -5.80
N GLN A 74 4.69 -8.64 -6.05
CA GLN A 74 5.08 -9.86 -5.35
C GLN A 74 5.35 -9.60 -3.85
N LEU A 75 5.89 -8.44 -3.48
CA LEU A 75 6.05 -8.04 -2.08
C LEU A 75 4.70 -7.95 -1.38
N VAL A 76 3.74 -7.25 -1.97
CA VAL A 76 2.37 -7.13 -1.43
C VAL A 76 1.67 -8.49 -1.33
N GLU A 77 1.80 -9.33 -2.35
CA GLU A 77 1.22 -10.67 -2.34
C GLU A 77 1.85 -11.57 -1.28
N THR A 78 3.16 -11.46 -1.08
CA THR A 78 3.87 -12.19 -0.02
C THR A 78 3.38 -11.78 1.36
N ASP A 79 3.21 -10.49 1.60
CA ASP A 79 2.68 -9.95 2.86
C ASP A 79 1.25 -10.47 3.12
N HIS A 80 0.42 -10.50 2.08
CA HIS A 80 -0.92 -11.07 2.17
C HIS A 80 -0.89 -12.57 2.54
N LYS A 81 0.00 -13.35 1.91
CA LYS A 81 0.16 -14.78 2.22
C LYS A 81 0.64 -15.01 3.65
N ILE A 82 1.58 -14.18 4.14
CA ILE A 82 2.05 -14.23 5.53
C ILE A 82 0.91 -13.90 6.50
N SER A 83 0.11 -12.88 6.21
CA SER A 83 -1.05 -12.49 7.03
C SER A 83 -2.09 -13.61 7.07
N LEU A 84 -2.36 -14.25 5.94
CA LEU A 84 -3.27 -15.40 5.86
C LEU A 84 -2.74 -16.60 6.63
N TRP A 85 -1.43 -16.87 6.55
CA TRP A 85 -0.80 -17.94 7.33
C TRP A 85 -0.92 -17.66 8.84
N ARG A 86 -0.64 -16.44 9.29
CA ARG A 86 -0.81 -16.02 10.69
C ARG A 86 -2.24 -16.23 11.16
N PHE A 87 -3.21 -15.79 10.37
CA PHE A 87 -4.64 -15.96 10.68
C PHE A 87 -5.02 -17.44 10.86
N ARG A 88 -4.59 -18.30 9.92
CA ARG A 88 -4.82 -19.74 10.00
C ARG A 88 -4.12 -20.37 11.21
N HIS A 89 -2.92 -19.91 11.53
CA HIS A 89 -2.20 -20.35 12.71
C HIS A 89 -2.95 -20.02 13.99
N VAL A 90 -3.47 -18.80 14.12
CA VAL A 90 -4.31 -18.39 15.24
C VAL A 90 -5.53 -19.31 15.38
N GLN A 91 -6.25 -19.57 14.29
CA GLN A 91 -7.42 -20.46 14.30
C GLN A 91 -7.07 -21.90 14.71
N MET A 92 -5.92 -22.39 14.29
CA MET A 92 -5.42 -23.71 14.69
C MET A 92 -5.12 -23.76 16.19
N VAL A 93 -4.42 -22.76 16.71
CA VAL A 93 -4.12 -22.63 18.14
C VAL A 93 -5.41 -22.54 18.97
N GLU A 94 -6.40 -21.77 18.53
CA GLU A 94 -7.72 -21.67 19.16
C GLU A 94 -8.41 -23.03 19.28
N LYS A 95 -8.38 -23.81 18.20
CA LYS A 95 -8.96 -25.17 18.18
C LYS A 95 -8.25 -26.14 19.13
N MET A 96 -6.92 -26.00 19.26
CA MET A 96 -6.10 -26.88 20.11
C MET A 96 -6.20 -26.54 21.59
N LEU A 97 -6.21 -25.24 21.93
CA LEU A 97 -6.21 -24.79 23.32
C LEU A 97 -7.64 -24.60 23.90
N GLY A 98 -8.65 -24.51 23.05
CA GLY A 98 -10.01 -24.18 23.46
C GLY A 98 -10.07 -22.80 24.15
N GLN A 99 -11.05 -22.65 25.04
CA GLN A 99 -11.20 -21.40 25.84
C GLN A 99 -10.33 -21.38 27.12
N LYS A 100 -9.26 -22.14 27.18
CA LYS A 100 -8.37 -22.11 28.34
C LYS A 100 -7.70 -20.74 28.46
N ILE A 101 -7.90 -20.12 29.61
CA ILE A 101 -7.23 -18.86 29.96
C ILE A 101 -5.74 -19.17 30.12
N GLY A 102 -4.89 -18.49 29.33
CA GLY A 102 -3.44 -18.63 29.45
C GLY A 102 -2.96 -18.20 30.85
N THR A 103 -1.85 -18.76 31.28
CA THR A 103 -1.23 -18.49 32.60
C THR A 103 -0.90 -17.01 32.84
N GLY A 104 -0.99 -16.14 31.83
CA GLY A 104 -0.77 -14.68 31.91
C GLY A 104 -2.04 -13.83 32.02
N GLY A 105 -3.23 -14.42 32.25
CA GLY A 105 -4.49 -13.67 32.53
C GLY A 105 -5.14 -13.00 31.32
N SER A 106 -4.50 -12.99 30.14
CA SER A 106 -5.11 -12.52 28.89
C SER A 106 -5.65 -13.71 28.09
N SER A 107 -6.80 -13.54 27.43
CA SER A 107 -7.23 -14.51 26.44
C SER A 107 -6.19 -14.45 25.29
N GLY A 108 -5.39 -15.51 25.14
CA GLY A 108 -4.37 -15.61 24.08
C GLY A 108 -4.93 -15.31 22.68
N GLN A 109 -6.21 -15.45 22.52
CA GLN A 109 -7.03 -15.17 21.35
C GLN A 109 -7.03 -13.69 20.94
N GLY A 110 -7.24 -12.77 21.90
CA GLY A 110 -7.25 -11.32 21.64
C GLY A 110 -5.88 -10.80 21.24
N TYR A 111 -4.83 -11.28 21.89
CA TYR A 111 -3.45 -10.92 21.59
C TYR A 111 -3.03 -11.39 20.19
N LEU A 112 -3.35 -12.63 19.82
CA LEU A 112 -3.02 -13.19 18.51
C LEU A 112 -3.77 -12.47 17.37
N LYS A 113 -5.07 -12.12 17.56
CA LYS A 113 -5.82 -11.33 16.58
C LYS A 113 -5.19 -9.95 16.33
N GLN A 114 -4.86 -9.21 17.40
CA GLN A 114 -4.19 -7.91 17.28
C GLN A 114 -2.83 -8.02 16.59
N THR A 115 -2.12 -9.15 16.75
CA THR A 115 -0.81 -9.36 16.15
C THR A 115 -0.91 -9.58 14.63
N VAL A 116 -1.99 -10.19 14.12
CA VAL A 116 -2.19 -10.39 12.69
C VAL A 116 -2.32 -9.06 11.93
N ASP A 117 -3.06 -8.11 12.49
CA ASP A 117 -3.34 -6.83 11.84
C ASP A 117 -2.17 -5.84 11.95
N LYS A 118 -1.39 -5.89 13.05
CA LYS A 118 -0.28 -4.95 13.29
C LYS A 118 1.00 -5.20 12.47
N HIS A 119 1.13 -6.34 11.80
CA HIS A 119 2.39 -6.75 11.19
C HIS A 119 2.35 -6.88 9.67
N ARG A 120 1.66 -5.95 9.00
CA ARG A 120 1.83 -5.78 7.57
C ARG A 120 3.14 -5.06 7.28
N LEU A 121 4.03 -5.72 6.53
CA LEU A 121 5.36 -5.19 6.21
C LEU A 121 5.31 -4.20 5.03
N PHE A 122 4.46 -4.48 4.04
CA PHE A 122 4.38 -3.76 2.77
C PHE A 122 3.04 -3.05 2.59
N GLU A 123 2.42 -2.60 3.69
CA GLU A 123 1.13 -1.90 3.67
C GLU A 123 1.21 -0.59 2.87
N ASP A 124 2.30 0.17 3.02
CA ASP A 124 2.51 1.41 2.26
C ASP A 124 2.51 1.17 0.75
N ILE A 125 3.13 0.06 0.29
CA ILE A 125 3.13 -0.30 -1.13
C ILE A 125 1.72 -0.71 -1.59
N ALA A 126 0.98 -1.44 -0.76
CA ALA A 126 -0.41 -1.81 -1.04
C ALA A 126 -1.30 -0.56 -1.14
N ASN A 127 -1.13 0.40 -0.24
CA ASN A 127 -1.87 1.66 -0.23
C ASN A 127 -1.56 2.51 -1.46
N ILE A 128 -0.29 2.59 -1.89
CA ILE A 128 0.09 3.28 -3.13
C ILE A 128 -0.61 2.65 -4.34
N ALA A 129 -0.77 1.33 -4.38
CA ALA A 129 -1.46 0.64 -5.47
C ALA A 129 -2.96 0.99 -5.56
N THR A 130 -3.57 1.54 -4.49
CA THR A 130 -4.96 2.02 -4.50
C THR A 130 -5.11 3.40 -5.14
N LEU A 131 -4.02 4.15 -5.30
CA LEU A 131 -3.99 5.45 -5.97
C LEU A 131 -4.09 5.26 -7.49
N MET A 132 -5.26 4.81 -7.95
CA MET A 132 -5.52 4.57 -9.36
C MET A 132 -5.93 5.89 -10.02
N ILE A 133 -5.03 6.44 -10.82
CA ILE A 133 -5.35 7.52 -11.76
C ILE A 133 -5.67 6.88 -13.11
N SER A 134 -6.81 7.24 -13.70
CA SER A 134 -7.13 6.81 -15.06
C SER A 134 -6.03 7.27 -16.02
N ARG A 135 -5.68 6.44 -16.97
CA ARG A 135 -4.61 6.74 -17.96
C ARG A 135 -4.84 8.03 -18.72
N GLU A 136 -6.08 8.37 -18.97
CA GLU A 136 -6.47 9.60 -19.66
C GLU A 136 -6.02 10.86 -18.92
N TYR A 137 -5.83 10.76 -17.60
CA TYR A 137 -5.40 11.87 -16.74
C TYR A 137 -3.93 11.80 -16.36
N LEU A 138 -3.20 10.75 -16.78
CA LEU A 138 -1.77 10.68 -16.53
C LEU A 138 -1.02 11.62 -17.47
N PRO A 139 -0.16 12.52 -16.95
CA PRO A 139 0.69 13.34 -17.78
C PRO A 139 1.59 12.48 -18.65
N GLU A 140 1.78 12.88 -19.91
CA GLU A 140 2.77 12.23 -20.74
C GLU A 140 4.18 12.46 -20.19
N LEU A 141 4.96 11.40 -20.18
CA LEU A 141 6.36 11.50 -19.79
C LEU A 141 7.13 12.38 -20.77
N PRO A 142 7.98 13.30 -20.30
CA PRO A 142 8.90 14.05 -21.14
C PRO A 142 9.71 13.12 -22.06
N LYS A 143 9.98 13.55 -23.28
CA LYS A 143 10.63 12.72 -24.31
C LYS A 143 11.97 12.14 -23.86
N ASN A 144 12.77 12.92 -23.14
CA ASN A 144 14.05 12.48 -22.58
C ASN A 144 13.85 11.32 -21.58
N ILE A 145 12.89 11.45 -20.64
CA ILE A 145 12.59 10.40 -19.66
C ILE A 145 12.01 9.17 -20.36
N LYS A 146 11.13 9.36 -21.36
CA LYS A 146 10.58 8.24 -22.13
C LYS A 146 11.66 7.45 -22.88
N GLN A 147 12.68 8.15 -23.38
CA GLN A 147 13.83 7.51 -24.00
C GLN A 147 14.70 6.73 -23.01
N GLU A 148 14.94 7.28 -21.81
CA GLU A 148 15.70 6.62 -20.76
C GLU A 148 14.96 5.38 -20.20
N LEU A 149 13.63 5.41 -20.15
CA LEU A 149 12.79 4.30 -19.71
C LEU A 149 12.51 3.26 -20.81
N SER A 150 12.89 3.53 -22.05
CA SER A 150 12.83 2.56 -23.15
C SER A 150 14.13 1.75 -23.20
N PHE A 151 14.03 0.47 -23.66
CA PHE A 151 15.22 -0.33 -23.94
C PHE A 151 15.89 0.21 -25.23
N ASN A 152 16.80 1.14 -25.08
CA ASN A 152 17.67 1.54 -26.17
C ASN A 152 18.82 0.53 -26.29
N PHE A 153 18.67 -0.46 -27.14
CA PHE A 153 19.81 -1.21 -27.63
C PHE A 153 20.59 -0.32 -28.61
N THR A 154 21.40 0.58 -28.08
CA THR A 154 22.41 1.22 -28.88
C THR A 154 23.46 0.13 -29.20
N ASN A 155 23.39 -0.46 -30.40
CA ASN A 155 24.51 -1.13 -30.98
C ASN A 155 25.65 -0.10 -31.09
N LYS A 156 26.48 0.03 -30.08
CA LYS A 156 27.82 0.54 -30.26
C LYS A 156 28.53 -0.53 -31.09
N GLN A 157 28.59 -0.31 -32.40
CA GLN A 157 29.54 -1.01 -33.27
C GLN A 157 30.93 -0.72 -32.68
N ILE A 158 31.57 -1.81 -32.25
CA ILE A 158 32.98 -1.85 -31.84
C ILE A 158 33.81 -1.68 -33.15
#